data_e6314305d9a2843a6b9833e3bea5a977
#
_entry.id   e6314305d9a2843a6b9833e3bea5a977
#
_cell.length_a   1.000
_cell.length_b   1.000
_cell.length_c   1.000
_cell.angle_alpha   90.00
_cell.angle_beta   90.00
_cell.angle_gamma   90.00
#
_symmetry.space_group_name_H-M   'P 1'
#
loop_
_entity.id
_entity.type
_entity.pdbx_description
1 polymer ?
#
loop_
_entity_poly.entity_id
_entity_poly.type
_entity_poly.pdbx_seq_one_letter_code
_entity_poly.pdbx_strand_id
1 'polypeptide(L)'
;MKKKLLVVINNRANYARIKSVLIEASKSKKLNLICVIASSGMLDKYGNVEKMMIKDGLNVSHKIYTIVEGENPTTMAKSTALLIMELSSIFSKEKPDIVFTVADRHETIATAIAGSYMNILVAHSQGGEVTGSIDENVRHAITKFSSIHLTSLEEYSKRIIQMGEDPSTV
;
A
#
# COMPACT_ATOMS: atom_id res chain seq x y z
N MET A 1 10.23 -22.48 -2.06
CA MET A 1 10.63 -21.16 -1.52
C MET A 1 9.40 -20.40 -1.05
N LYS A 2 9.48 -19.63 0.03
CA LYS A 2 8.38 -18.74 0.44
C LYS A 2 8.29 -17.55 -0.52
N LYS A 3 7.09 -17.13 -0.88
CA LYS A 3 6.86 -15.90 -1.65
C LYS A 3 7.03 -14.68 -0.75
N LYS A 4 7.72 -13.65 -1.24
CA LYS A 4 7.93 -12.39 -0.51
C LYS A 4 6.74 -11.46 -0.74
N LEU A 5 6.00 -11.20 0.34
CA LEU A 5 4.93 -10.21 0.38
C LEU A 5 5.45 -8.94 1.07
N LEU A 6 5.62 -7.85 0.33
CA LEU A 6 5.99 -6.57 0.89
C LEU A 6 4.75 -5.67 1.01
N VAL A 7 4.53 -5.15 2.22
CA VAL A 7 3.36 -4.32 2.53
C VAL A 7 3.83 -2.93 2.96
N VAL A 8 3.31 -1.89 2.30
CA VAL A 8 3.62 -0.50 2.62
C VAL A 8 2.48 0.09 3.47
N ILE A 9 2.84 0.60 4.63
CA ILE A 9 1.92 1.15 5.64
C ILE A 9 2.20 2.64 5.76
N ASN A 10 1.39 3.46 5.11
CA ASN A 10 1.60 4.91 5.03
C ASN A 10 1.05 5.67 6.23
N ASN A 11 0.11 5.08 6.97
CA ASN A 11 -0.53 5.73 8.11
C ASN A 11 -1.22 4.71 9.04
N ARG A 12 -1.70 5.21 10.18
CA ARG A 12 -2.40 4.41 11.18
C ARG A 12 -3.70 3.78 10.64
N ALA A 13 -4.43 4.47 9.77
CA ALA A 13 -5.66 3.94 9.19
C ALA A 13 -5.39 2.77 8.25
N ASN A 14 -4.32 2.85 7.43
CA ASN A 14 -3.88 1.71 6.62
C ASN A 14 -3.60 0.49 7.51
N TYR A 15 -2.80 0.69 8.58
CA TYR A 15 -2.47 -0.40 9.49
C TYR A 15 -3.72 -1.04 10.10
N ALA A 16 -4.64 -0.23 10.62
CA ALA A 16 -5.87 -0.72 11.24
C ALA A 16 -6.71 -1.59 10.30
N ARG A 17 -6.75 -1.24 9.01
CA ARG A 17 -7.52 -1.96 7.99
C ARG A 17 -6.93 -3.31 7.60
N ILE A 18 -5.61 -3.46 7.66
CA ILE A 18 -4.90 -4.67 7.20
C ILE A 18 -4.22 -5.46 8.31
N LYS A 19 -4.34 -5.04 9.55
CA LYS A 19 -3.72 -5.71 10.71
C LYS A 19 -3.95 -7.23 10.73
N SER A 20 -5.17 -7.68 10.54
CA SER A 20 -5.50 -9.11 10.52
C SER A 20 -4.78 -9.85 9.39
N VAL A 21 -4.72 -9.24 8.21
CA VAL A 21 -4.00 -9.78 7.05
C VAL A 21 -2.51 -9.92 7.36
N LEU A 22 -1.89 -8.90 7.96
CA LEU A 22 -0.48 -8.92 8.33
C LEU A 22 -0.17 -10.01 9.36
N ILE A 23 -1.02 -10.15 10.38
CA ILE A 23 -0.87 -11.19 11.41
C ILE A 23 -0.94 -12.59 10.78
N GLU A 24 -1.91 -12.85 9.92
CA GLU A 24 -2.03 -14.14 9.26
C GLU A 24 -0.89 -14.38 8.24
N ALA A 25 -0.48 -13.37 7.49
CA ALA A 25 0.67 -13.46 6.60
C ALA A 25 1.97 -13.79 7.34
N SER A 26 2.17 -13.21 8.54
CA SER A 26 3.36 -13.46 9.37
C SER A 26 3.47 -14.90 9.85
N LYS A 27 2.33 -15.58 10.10
CA LYS A 27 2.24 -16.98 10.50
C LYS A 27 2.34 -17.95 9.32
N SER A 28 2.17 -17.47 8.10
CA SER A 28 2.11 -18.31 6.91
C SER A 28 3.43 -19.05 6.64
N LYS A 29 3.35 -20.34 6.38
CA LYS A 29 4.50 -21.12 5.91
C LYS A 29 4.85 -20.86 4.45
N LYS A 30 3.95 -20.19 3.68
CA LYS A 30 4.11 -19.91 2.25
C LYS A 30 4.64 -18.50 1.98
N LEU A 31 4.50 -17.56 2.94
CA LEU A 31 4.86 -16.17 2.78
C LEU A 31 6.08 -15.80 3.64
N ASN A 32 6.86 -14.86 3.13
CA ASN A 32 7.83 -14.08 3.87
C ASN A 32 7.34 -12.63 3.87
N LEU A 33 6.83 -12.16 5.02
CA LEU A 33 6.26 -10.83 5.17
C LEU A 33 7.35 -9.80 5.41
N ILE A 34 7.34 -8.73 4.62
CA ILE A 34 8.22 -7.56 4.73
C ILE A 34 7.33 -6.34 4.96
N CYS A 35 7.41 -5.72 6.12
CA CYS A 35 6.63 -4.53 6.44
C CYS A 35 7.48 -3.26 6.32
N VAL A 36 6.98 -2.29 5.55
CA VAL A 36 7.57 -0.96 5.38
C VAL A 36 6.63 0.07 5.99
N ILE A 37 7.11 0.87 6.93
CA ILE A 37 6.37 2.04 7.42
C ILE A 37 6.89 3.26 6.68
N ALA A 38 5.97 4.07 6.16
CA ALA A 38 6.28 5.26 5.38
C ALA A 38 5.36 6.44 5.74
N SER A 39 5.64 7.58 5.17
CA SER A 39 4.79 8.77 5.18
C SER A 39 4.34 9.18 6.61
N SER A 40 3.07 9.47 6.81
CA SER A 40 2.57 9.88 8.13
C SER A 40 2.59 8.77 9.18
N GLY A 41 2.78 7.51 8.78
CA GLY A 41 3.03 6.39 9.69
C GLY A 41 4.33 6.51 10.49
N MET A 42 5.26 7.34 10.00
CA MET A 42 6.53 7.64 10.66
C MET A 42 6.47 8.81 11.65
N LEU A 43 5.36 9.56 11.68
CA LEU A 43 5.23 10.77 12.48
C LEU A 43 4.46 10.50 13.78
N ASP A 44 5.12 10.69 14.92
CA ASP A 44 4.53 10.44 16.24
C ASP A 44 3.26 11.26 16.52
N LYS A 45 3.14 12.46 15.92
CA LYS A 45 1.94 13.31 16.04
C LYS A 45 0.66 12.66 15.51
N TYR A 46 0.76 11.67 14.61
CA TYR A 46 -0.37 10.91 14.07
C TYR A 46 -0.54 9.51 14.68
N GLY A 47 0.24 9.22 15.71
CA GLY A 47 0.30 7.90 16.37
C GLY A 47 1.45 7.06 15.85
N ASN A 48 2.05 6.30 16.75
CA ASN A 48 3.22 5.50 16.43
C ASN A 48 2.81 4.12 15.90
N VAL A 49 2.83 3.97 14.57
CA VAL A 49 2.45 2.73 13.88
C VAL A 49 3.41 1.59 14.26
N GLU A 50 4.69 1.86 14.40
CA GLU A 50 5.69 0.85 14.81
C GLU A 50 5.37 0.23 16.16
N LYS A 51 5.06 1.06 17.17
CA LYS A 51 4.67 0.56 18.51
C LYS A 51 3.41 -0.30 18.45
N MET A 52 2.45 0.06 17.60
CA MET A 52 1.24 -0.74 17.40
C MET A 52 1.58 -2.10 16.78
N MET A 53 2.40 -2.12 15.76
CA MET A 53 2.83 -3.35 15.08
C MET A 53 3.59 -4.28 16.02
N ILE A 54 4.55 -3.75 16.80
CA ILE A 54 5.33 -4.52 17.78
C ILE A 54 4.40 -5.13 18.83
N LYS A 55 3.43 -4.35 19.35
CA LYS A 55 2.42 -4.87 20.31
C LYS A 55 1.60 -6.03 19.73
N ASP A 56 1.37 -6.03 18.44
CA ASP A 56 0.63 -7.06 17.72
C ASP A 56 1.52 -8.23 17.25
N GLY A 57 2.81 -8.24 17.63
CA GLY A 57 3.78 -9.30 17.30
C GLY A 57 4.34 -9.22 15.88
N LEU A 58 4.24 -8.07 15.24
CA LEU A 58 4.74 -7.84 13.88
C LEU A 58 6.08 -7.08 13.91
N ASN A 59 6.98 -7.45 13.00
CA ASN A 59 8.26 -6.78 12.82
C ASN A 59 8.18 -5.74 11.70
N VAL A 60 8.85 -4.60 11.88
CA VAL A 60 9.04 -3.58 10.86
C VAL A 60 10.39 -3.79 10.19
N SER A 61 10.39 -4.01 8.88
CA SER A 61 11.60 -4.27 8.10
C SER A 61 12.29 -2.98 7.64
N HIS A 62 11.51 -2.00 7.22
CA HIS A 62 12.01 -0.71 6.74
C HIS A 62 11.16 0.45 7.26
N LYS A 63 11.81 1.59 7.44
CA LYS A 63 11.21 2.87 7.84
C LYS A 63 11.72 3.96 6.92
N ILE A 64 10.81 4.70 6.27
CA ILE A 64 11.15 5.76 5.32
C ILE A 64 10.41 7.05 5.60
N TYR A 65 11.15 8.15 5.60
CA TYR A 65 10.64 9.49 5.83
C TYR A 65 10.48 10.22 4.50
N THR A 66 9.24 10.50 4.11
CA THR A 66 8.92 11.08 2.81
C THR A 66 7.99 12.29 2.87
N ILE A 67 7.57 12.69 4.07
CA ILE A 67 6.70 13.85 4.24
C ILE A 67 7.52 15.14 4.06
N VAL A 68 7.14 15.91 3.05
CA VAL A 68 7.56 17.32 2.89
C VAL A 68 6.55 18.18 3.63
N GLU A 69 7.01 18.97 4.59
CA GLU A 69 6.16 19.85 5.39
C GLU A 69 5.56 20.99 4.50
N GLY A 70 4.37 21.48 4.89
CA GLY A 70 3.69 22.58 4.20
C GLY A 70 2.21 22.35 3.90
N GLU A 71 1.72 21.13 4.01
CA GLU A 71 0.29 20.76 3.91
C GLU A 71 -0.45 21.41 2.72
N ASN A 72 0.19 21.42 1.54
CA ASN A 72 -0.36 21.99 0.31
C ASN A 72 -0.17 21.01 -0.88
N PRO A 73 -0.84 21.26 -2.02
CA PRO A 73 -0.75 20.36 -3.19
C PRO A 73 0.68 20.14 -3.69
N THR A 74 1.56 21.12 -3.62
CA THR A 74 2.95 20.99 -4.04
C THR A 74 3.72 20.05 -3.14
N THR A 75 3.59 20.17 -1.82
CA THR A 75 4.27 19.29 -0.86
C THR A 75 3.69 17.87 -0.88
N MET A 76 2.40 17.72 -1.15
CA MET A 76 1.74 16.44 -1.37
C MET A 76 2.35 15.71 -2.58
N ALA A 77 2.46 16.37 -3.72
CA ALA A 77 3.07 15.81 -4.93
C ALA A 77 4.55 15.44 -4.71
N LYS A 78 5.32 16.31 -4.04
CA LYS A 78 6.73 16.05 -3.69
C LYS A 78 6.87 14.84 -2.76
N SER A 79 6.03 14.72 -1.74
CA SER A 79 6.05 13.59 -0.81
C SER A 79 5.77 12.27 -1.53
N THR A 80 4.82 12.26 -2.47
CA THR A 80 4.53 11.09 -3.32
C THR A 80 5.74 10.71 -4.17
N ALA A 81 6.40 11.69 -4.81
CA ALA A 81 7.58 11.45 -5.63
C ALA A 81 8.75 10.88 -4.82
N LEU A 82 9.03 11.44 -3.64
CA LEU A 82 10.03 10.91 -2.71
C LEU A 82 9.74 9.46 -2.32
N LEU A 83 8.48 9.15 -2.05
CA LEU A 83 8.10 7.79 -1.69
C LEU A 83 8.32 6.79 -2.85
N ILE A 84 8.06 7.18 -4.10
CA ILE A 84 8.35 6.34 -5.28
C ILE A 84 9.86 6.06 -5.34
N MET A 85 10.71 7.06 -5.17
CA MET A 85 12.17 6.91 -5.19
C MET A 85 12.67 5.96 -4.11
N GLU A 86 12.22 6.13 -2.87
CA GLU A 86 12.61 5.29 -1.75
C GLU A 86 12.12 3.83 -1.92
N LEU A 87 10.87 3.66 -2.33
CA LEU A 87 10.30 2.32 -2.56
C LEU A 87 11.01 1.59 -3.69
N SER A 88 11.41 2.28 -4.77
CA SER A 88 12.15 1.65 -5.86
C SER A 88 13.48 1.05 -5.39
N SER A 89 14.18 1.73 -4.49
CA SER A 89 15.42 1.25 -3.88
C SER A 89 15.20 0.03 -2.98
N ILE A 90 14.14 0.08 -2.15
CA ILE A 90 13.75 -1.05 -1.29
C ILE A 90 13.33 -2.25 -2.13
N PHE A 91 12.50 -2.06 -3.16
CA PHE A 91 12.04 -3.14 -4.04
C PHE A 91 13.19 -3.79 -4.80
N SER A 92 14.16 -2.99 -5.26
CA SER A 92 15.38 -3.50 -5.90
C SER A 92 16.20 -4.40 -4.97
N LYS A 93 16.31 -4.02 -3.70
CA LYS A 93 17.03 -4.77 -2.66
C LYS A 93 16.27 -6.02 -2.23
N GLU A 94 15.01 -5.88 -1.86
CA GLU A 94 14.19 -6.95 -1.30
C GLU A 94 13.71 -7.95 -2.36
N LYS A 95 13.50 -7.50 -3.60
CA LYS A 95 12.95 -8.30 -4.70
C LYS A 95 11.66 -9.01 -4.30
N PRO A 96 10.61 -8.27 -3.91
CA PRO A 96 9.34 -8.89 -3.51
C PRO A 96 8.66 -9.54 -4.71
N ASP A 97 7.94 -10.65 -4.48
CA ASP A 97 7.06 -11.26 -5.47
C ASP A 97 5.77 -10.47 -5.63
N ILE A 98 5.29 -9.88 -4.52
CA ILE A 98 4.05 -9.10 -4.47
C ILE A 98 4.29 -7.89 -3.57
N VAL A 99 3.84 -6.71 -4.01
CA VAL A 99 3.68 -5.53 -3.15
C VAL A 99 2.19 -5.31 -2.86
N PHE A 100 1.87 -4.97 -1.62
CA PHE A 100 0.49 -4.75 -1.21
C PHE A 100 0.29 -3.32 -0.73
N THR A 101 -0.72 -2.67 -1.29
CA THR A 101 -1.11 -1.30 -0.98
C THR A 101 -2.57 -1.20 -0.56
N VAL A 102 -2.91 -0.18 0.24
CA VAL A 102 -4.20 -0.08 0.92
C VAL A 102 -4.83 1.29 0.70
N ALA A 103 -6.07 1.31 0.27
CA ALA A 103 -6.89 2.51 0.10
C ALA A 103 -6.40 3.46 -1.00
N ASP A 104 -6.39 4.78 -0.76
CA ASP A 104 -6.56 5.76 -1.82
C ASP A 104 -5.83 7.09 -1.61
N ARG A 105 -5.09 7.25 -0.53
CA ARG A 105 -4.39 8.51 -0.29
C ARG A 105 -3.25 8.73 -1.30
N HIS A 106 -2.86 9.97 -1.47
CA HIS A 106 -1.81 10.38 -2.42
C HIS A 106 -0.48 9.63 -2.24
N GLU A 107 -0.14 9.23 -1.02
CA GLU A 107 1.04 8.42 -0.78
C GLU A 107 0.86 6.94 -1.18
N THR A 108 -0.37 6.45 -1.22
CA THR A 108 -0.67 5.04 -1.55
C THR A 108 -0.33 4.71 -3.02
N ILE A 109 -0.54 5.65 -3.92
CA ILE A 109 -0.24 5.46 -5.36
C ILE A 109 1.26 5.23 -5.61
N ALA A 110 2.13 5.76 -4.76
CA ALA A 110 3.57 5.57 -4.89
C ALA A 110 3.97 4.08 -4.89
N THR A 111 3.32 3.27 -4.05
CA THR A 111 3.54 1.82 -4.00
C THR A 111 3.12 1.15 -5.31
N ALA A 112 1.98 1.54 -5.85
CA ALA A 112 1.45 0.97 -7.08
C ALA A 112 2.32 1.32 -8.30
N ILE A 113 2.74 2.59 -8.43
CA ILE A 113 3.63 3.04 -9.51
C ILE A 113 4.97 2.33 -9.43
N ALA A 114 5.63 2.34 -8.27
CA ALA A 114 6.94 1.72 -8.10
C ALA A 114 6.88 0.20 -8.37
N GLY A 115 5.85 -0.49 -7.86
CA GLY A 115 5.65 -1.92 -8.09
C GLY A 115 5.43 -2.25 -9.56
N SER A 116 4.51 -1.56 -10.21
CA SER A 116 4.18 -1.78 -11.61
C SER A 116 5.36 -1.50 -12.55
N TYR A 117 6.09 -0.39 -12.35
CA TYR A 117 7.25 -0.05 -13.18
C TYR A 117 8.42 -1.02 -13.00
N MET A 118 8.50 -1.69 -11.87
CA MET A 118 9.52 -2.70 -11.59
C MET A 118 9.06 -4.13 -11.94
N ASN A 119 7.91 -4.30 -12.60
CA ASN A 119 7.31 -5.59 -12.96
C ASN A 119 7.06 -6.50 -11.74
N ILE A 120 6.66 -5.91 -10.62
CA ILE A 120 6.25 -6.61 -9.42
C ILE A 120 4.72 -6.65 -9.39
N LEU A 121 4.13 -7.79 -9.03
CA LEU A 121 2.67 -7.89 -8.87
C LEU A 121 2.20 -6.93 -7.78
N VAL A 122 1.25 -6.08 -8.11
CA VAL A 122 0.63 -5.14 -7.16
C VAL A 122 -0.72 -5.69 -6.71
N ALA A 123 -0.89 -5.86 -5.42
CA ALA A 123 -2.18 -6.15 -4.80
C ALA A 123 -2.75 -4.89 -4.13
N HIS A 124 -4.00 -4.57 -4.41
CA HIS A 124 -4.70 -3.40 -3.88
C HIS A 124 -5.95 -3.79 -3.11
N SER A 125 -6.09 -3.29 -1.89
CA SER A 125 -7.34 -3.40 -1.14
C SER A 125 -8.12 -2.11 -1.14
N GLN A 126 -9.45 -2.22 -1.06
CA GLN A 126 -10.41 -1.11 -1.08
C GLN A 126 -10.45 -0.34 -2.43
N GLY A 127 -10.15 -1.02 -3.53
CA GLY A 127 -10.45 -0.52 -4.87
C GLY A 127 -11.95 -0.48 -5.14
N GLY A 128 -12.36 0.32 -6.13
CA GLY A 128 -13.73 0.39 -6.61
C GLY A 128 -14.70 1.25 -5.79
N GLU A 129 -14.30 1.78 -4.64
CA GLU A 129 -15.09 2.73 -3.85
C GLU A 129 -15.19 4.09 -4.55
N VAL A 130 -16.29 4.83 -4.33
CA VAL A 130 -16.53 6.19 -4.84
C VAL A 130 -16.68 7.15 -3.66
N THR A 131 -15.92 8.24 -3.65
CA THR A 131 -15.90 9.21 -2.55
C THR A 131 -16.08 10.66 -2.99
N GLY A 132 -16.03 10.96 -4.28
CA GLY A 132 -16.20 12.30 -4.83
C GLY A 132 -15.06 13.28 -4.51
N SER A 133 -13.89 12.78 -4.13
CA SER A 133 -12.68 13.58 -3.83
C SER A 133 -11.52 13.19 -4.75
N ILE A 134 -10.39 13.90 -4.63
CA ILE A 134 -9.15 13.53 -5.35
C ILE A 134 -8.71 12.09 -5.01
N ASP A 135 -9.01 11.61 -3.83
CA ASP A 135 -8.67 10.25 -3.40
C ASP A 135 -9.36 9.19 -4.28
N GLU A 136 -10.54 9.50 -4.82
CA GLU A 136 -11.20 8.60 -5.78
C GLU A 136 -10.38 8.42 -7.07
N ASN A 137 -9.86 9.53 -7.63
CA ASN A 137 -9.00 9.46 -8.80
C ASN A 137 -7.72 8.65 -8.51
N VAL A 138 -7.12 8.86 -7.34
CA VAL A 138 -5.97 8.11 -6.87
C VAL A 138 -6.30 6.63 -6.75
N ARG A 139 -7.44 6.28 -6.14
CA ARG A 139 -7.92 4.90 -5.97
C ARG A 139 -8.08 4.19 -7.32
N HIS A 140 -8.71 4.85 -8.28
CA HIS A 140 -8.92 4.28 -9.61
C HIS A 140 -7.61 4.13 -10.37
N ALA A 141 -6.67 5.08 -10.24
CA ALA A 141 -5.35 4.94 -10.81
C ALA A 141 -4.58 3.76 -10.19
N ILE A 142 -4.64 3.57 -8.86
CA ILE A 142 -4.04 2.41 -8.19
C ILE A 142 -4.64 1.11 -8.72
N THR A 143 -5.96 1.06 -8.90
CA THR A 143 -6.64 -0.11 -9.51
C THR A 143 -6.00 -0.45 -10.86
N LYS A 144 -5.77 0.53 -11.74
CA LYS A 144 -5.17 0.30 -13.07
C LYS A 144 -3.69 -0.13 -13.04
N PHE A 145 -2.97 0.16 -11.97
CA PHE A 145 -1.60 -0.35 -11.74
C PHE A 145 -1.57 -1.71 -11.05
N SER A 146 -2.71 -2.18 -10.56
CA SER A 146 -2.78 -3.40 -9.74
C SER A 146 -3.13 -4.63 -10.58
N SER A 147 -2.65 -5.79 -10.15
CA SER A 147 -2.91 -7.09 -10.78
C SER A 147 -3.79 -7.99 -9.91
N ILE A 148 -4.03 -7.61 -8.64
CA ILE A 148 -4.86 -8.35 -7.68
C ILE A 148 -5.69 -7.34 -6.91
N HIS A 149 -7.00 -7.57 -6.88
CA HIS A 149 -7.95 -6.63 -6.30
C HIS A 149 -8.72 -7.27 -5.15
N LEU A 150 -8.66 -6.64 -3.97
CA LEU A 150 -9.35 -7.08 -2.76
C LEU A 150 -10.39 -6.04 -2.37
N THR A 151 -11.61 -6.27 -2.78
CA THR A 151 -12.73 -5.35 -2.55
C THR A 151 -13.48 -5.68 -1.26
N SER A 152 -14.14 -4.68 -0.68
CA SER A 152 -14.94 -4.83 0.52
C SER A 152 -16.41 -5.20 0.23
N LEU A 153 -16.90 -4.93 -0.98
CA LEU A 153 -18.26 -5.20 -1.41
C LEU A 153 -18.31 -5.65 -2.87
N GLU A 154 -19.30 -6.48 -3.21
CA GLU A 154 -19.53 -6.95 -4.58
C GLU A 154 -19.76 -5.80 -5.59
N GLU A 155 -20.40 -4.72 -5.16
CA GLU A 155 -20.58 -3.52 -5.98
C GLU A 155 -19.24 -2.93 -6.44
N TYR A 156 -18.24 -2.92 -5.55
CA TYR A 156 -16.91 -2.42 -5.88
C TYR A 156 -16.15 -3.36 -6.80
N SER A 157 -16.35 -4.68 -6.66
CA SER A 157 -15.83 -5.67 -7.60
C SER A 157 -16.39 -5.43 -9.00
N LYS A 158 -17.71 -5.24 -9.12
CA LYS A 158 -18.37 -4.93 -10.40
C LYS A 158 -17.80 -3.66 -11.05
N ARG A 159 -17.54 -2.62 -10.25
CA ARG A 159 -16.96 -1.38 -10.77
C ARG A 159 -15.52 -1.57 -11.28
N ILE A 160 -14.70 -2.33 -10.57
CA ILE A 160 -13.35 -2.67 -11.01
C ILE A 160 -13.38 -3.44 -12.34
N ILE A 161 -14.28 -4.40 -12.48
CA ILE A 161 -14.48 -5.14 -13.74
C ILE A 161 -14.93 -4.19 -14.86
N GLN A 162 -15.85 -3.24 -14.58
CA GLN A 162 -16.26 -2.21 -15.53
C GLN A 162 -15.11 -1.28 -15.95
N MET A 163 -14.10 -1.09 -15.09
CA MET A 163 -12.88 -0.36 -15.42
C MET A 163 -11.94 -1.17 -16.34
N GLY A 164 -12.28 -2.41 -16.66
CA GLY A 164 -11.55 -3.26 -17.59
C GLY A 164 -10.57 -4.22 -16.93
N GLU A 165 -10.68 -4.48 -15.63
CA GLU A 165 -9.88 -5.50 -14.96
C GLU A 165 -10.46 -6.90 -15.19
N ASP A 166 -9.59 -7.92 -15.19
CA ASP A 166 -9.98 -9.32 -15.37
C ASP A 166 -10.79 -9.79 -14.14
N PRO A 167 -12.02 -10.30 -14.32
CA PRO A 167 -12.83 -10.81 -13.22
C PRO A 167 -12.15 -11.88 -12.35
N SER A 168 -11.19 -12.61 -12.90
CA SER A 168 -10.45 -13.65 -12.16
C SER A 168 -9.45 -13.08 -11.15
N THR A 169 -9.20 -11.77 -11.22
CA THR A 169 -8.25 -11.05 -10.34
C THR A 169 -8.94 -10.19 -9.27
N VAL A 170 -10.30 -10.20 -9.25
CA VAL A 170 -11.12 -9.34 -8.38
C VAL A 170 -11.84 -10.16 -7.30
#